data_41352ce9f874b32f328284d62e1e1baa
#
_entry.id   41352ce9f874b32f328284d62e1e1baa
#
_cell.length_a   1.000
_cell.length_b   1.000
_cell.length_c   1.000
_cell.angle_alpha   90.00
_cell.angle_beta   90.00
_cell.angle_gamma   90.00
#
_symmetry.space_group_name_H-M   'P 1'
#
loop_
_entity.id
_entity.type
_entity.pdbx_description
1 polymer ?
#
loop_
_entity_poly.entity_id
_entity_poly.type
_entity_poly.pdbx_seq_one_letter_code
_entity_poly.pdbx_strand_id
1 'polypeptide(L)'
;MMPTHYALSDAAIVLVTIFAGHALWQNGRILPAFAMACFGIAASVGVVRFGGGLQDALAALHSGASQLLGLAGALAVVSHYLFPPKDRNAIGIIAVILCLATAIFFFAHPFLGPLFLLALMGAFFAAIVRPGLSQPKWLVPVACAVMLANTLFIRQAPWLDAAVAWHAYHLVIALALAALAKGVMTNEQRVASS
;
A
#
# COMPACT_ATOMS: atom_id res chain seq x y z
N MET A 1 -9.62 -22.65 -13.67
CA MET A 1 -9.34 -21.31 -14.23
C MET A 1 -9.94 -20.27 -13.30
N MET A 2 -9.16 -19.29 -12.85
CA MET A 2 -9.71 -18.16 -12.09
C MET A 2 -10.51 -17.26 -13.04
N PRO A 3 -11.66 -16.73 -12.60
CA PRO A 3 -12.53 -15.90 -13.45
C PRO A 3 -11.86 -14.59 -13.86
N THR A 4 -12.11 -14.13 -15.09
CA THR A 4 -11.59 -12.85 -15.62
C THR A 4 -12.08 -11.62 -14.84
N HIS A 5 -13.25 -11.71 -14.18
CA HIS A 5 -13.81 -10.62 -13.38
C HIS A 5 -12.94 -10.23 -12.18
N TYR A 6 -11.96 -11.05 -11.78
CA TYR A 6 -10.98 -10.69 -10.73
C TYR A 6 -10.19 -9.43 -11.09
N ALA A 7 -9.98 -9.15 -12.39
CA ALA A 7 -9.35 -7.94 -12.86
C ALA A 7 -10.09 -6.64 -12.44
N LEU A 8 -11.41 -6.70 -12.18
CA LEU A 8 -12.21 -5.52 -11.84
C LEU A 8 -11.79 -4.91 -10.51
N SER A 9 -11.57 -5.73 -9.50
CA SER A 9 -11.15 -5.22 -8.19
C SER A 9 -9.69 -4.76 -8.17
N ASP A 10 -8.81 -5.39 -8.95
CA ASP A 10 -7.46 -4.88 -9.17
C ASP A 10 -7.49 -3.54 -9.92
N ALA A 11 -8.37 -3.38 -10.92
CA ALA A 11 -8.55 -2.12 -11.64
C ALA A 11 -9.04 -0.99 -10.71
N ALA A 12 -9.86 -1.29 -9.71
CA ALA A 12 -10.26 -0.30 -8.70
C ALA A 12 -9.04 0.23 -7.91
N ILE A 13 -8.10 -0.65 -7.53
CA ILE A 13 -6.84 -0.22 -6.89
C ILE A 13 -6.03 0.66 -7.84
N VAL A 14 -5.89 0.26 -9.11
CA VAL A 14 -5.15 1.04 -10.12
C VAL A 14 -5.72 2.45 -10.24
N LEU A 15 -7.03 2.58 -10.38
CA LEU A 15 -7.69 3.89 -10.50
C LEU A 15 -7.45 4.75 -9.25
N VAL A 16 -7.70 4.20 -8.07
CA VAL A 16 -7.47 4.94 -6.81
C VAL A 16 -6.03 5.39 -6.69
N THR A 17 -5.08 4.52 -6.99
CA THR A 17 -3.64 4.84 -6.85
C THR A 17 -3.15 5.86 -7.88
N ILE A 18 -3.68 5.87 -9.08
CA ILE A 18 -3.38 6.91 -10.08
C ILE A 18 -3.85 8.29 -9.58
N PHE A 19 -5.14 8.41 -9.20
CA PHE A 19 -5.68 9.71 -8.77
C PHE A 19 -5.06 10.18 -7.45
N ALA A 20 -4.95 9.30 -6.46
CA ALA A 20 -4.35 9.61 -5.17
C ALA A 20 -2.86 9.91 -5.29
N GLY A 21 -2.13 9.12 -6.06
CA GLY A 21 -0.70 9.30 -6.31
C GLY A 21 -0.40 10.62 -7.01
N HIS A 22 -1.18 10.96 -8.04
CA HIS A 22 -1.07 12.25 -8.73
C HIS A 22 -1.33 13.43 -7.79
N ALA A 23 -2.42 13.38 -7.00
CA ALA A 23 -2.73 14.43 -6.03
C ALA A 23 -1.64 14.59 -4.98
N LEU A 24 -1.10 13.50 -4.44
CA LEU A 24 0.00 13.50 -3.48
C LEU A 24 1.27 14.10 -4.10
N TRP A 25 1.60 13.71 -5.33
CA TRP A 25 2.75 14.22 -6.07
C TRP A 25 2.66 15.73 -6.28
N GLN A 26 1.53 16.24 -6.76
CA GLN A 26 1.30 17.67 -6.95
C GLN A 26 1.43 18.48 -5.64
N ASN A 27 1.15 17.87 -4.51
CA ASN A 27 1.32 18.47 -3.19
C ASN A 27 2.71 18.22 -2.56
N GLY A 28 3.69 17.74 -3.33
CA GLY A 28 5.06 17.50 -2.85
C GLY A 28 5.20 16.31 -1.88
N ARG A 29 4.21 15.41 -1.82
CA ARG A 29 4.20 14.24 -0.94
C ARG A 29 4.84 13.04 -1.62
N ILE A 30 6.15 13.12 -1.87
CA ILE A 30 6.89 12.18 -2.72
C ILE A 30 6.79 10.73 -2.22
N LEU A 31 7.06 10.48 -0.93
CA LEU A 31 7.01 9.11 -0.38
C LEU A 31 5.61 8.49 -0.40
N PRO A 32 4.54 9.18 0.03
CA PRO A 32 3.19 8.65 -0.14
C PRO A 32 2.76 8.49 -1.61
N ALA A 33 3.19 9.38 -2.51
CA ALA A 33 2.95 9.22 -3.94
C ALA A 33 3.66 7.98 -4.50
N PHE A 34 4.91 7.74 -4.09
CA PHE A 34 5.66 6.52 -4.41
C PHE A 34 4.96 5.27 -3.87
N ALA A 35 4.43 5.32 -2.63
CA ALA A 35 3.64 4.22 -2.09
C ALA A 35 2.43 3.90 -2.97
N MET A 36 1.67 4.91 -3.42
CA MET A 36 0.57 4.72 -4.36
C MET A 36 1.04 4.06 -5.66
N ALA A 37 2.16 4.51 -6.23
CA ALA A 37 2.72 3.92 -7.44
C ALA A 37 3.06 2.43 -7.24
N CYS A 38 3.66 2.05 -6.11
CA CYS A 38 3.96 0.65 -5.78
C CYS A 38 2.69 -0.21 -5.76
N PHE A 39 1.65 0.20 -5.05
CA PHE A 39 0.38 -0.54 -5.00
C PHE A 39 -0.31 -0.59 -6.37
N GLY A 40 -0.28 0.52 -7.12
CA GLY A 40 -0.86 0.59 -8.47
C GLY A 40 -0.17 -0.33 -9.47
N ILE A 41 1.16 -0.39 -9.47
CA ILE A 41 1.93 -1.29 -10.34
C ILE A 41 1.63 -2.74 -10.00
N ALA A 42 1.60 -3.11 -8.71
CA ALA A 42 1.25 -4.47 -8.28
C ALA A 42 -0.14 -4.88 -8.78
N ALA A 43 -1.13 -4.01 -8.61
CA ALA A 43 -2.49 -4.24 -9.06
C ALA A 43 -2.60 -4.28 -10.60
N SER A 44 -1.81 -3.47 -11.33
CA SER A 44 -1.78 -3.51 -12.80
C SER A 44 -1.34 -4.88 -13.34
N VAL A 45 -0.38 -5.53 -12.68
CA VAL A 45 -0.01 -6.92 -13.02
C VAL A 45 -1.21 -7.87 -12.84
N GLY A 46 -2.01 -7.67 -11.79
CA GLY A 46 -3.25 -8.42 -11.56
C GLY A 46 -4.30 -8.20 -12.65
N VAL A 47 -4.50 -6.93 -13.06
CA VAL A 47 -5.41 -6.60 -14.17
C VAL A 47 -5.00 -7.34 -15.45
N VAL A 48 -3.71 -7.29 -15.81
CA VAL A 48 -3.21 -7.99 -17.01
C VAL A 48 -3.32 -9.50 -16.86
N ARG A 49 -2.99 -10.04 -15.69
CA ARG A 49 -3.05 -11.47 -15.38
C ARG A 49 -4.46 -12.04 -15.58
N PHE A 50 -5.46 -11.41 -14.99
CA PHE A 50 -6.83 -11.92 -15.00
C PHE A 50 -7.60 -11.45 -16.23
N GLY A 51 -7.51 -10.17 -16.59
CA GLY A 51 -8.19 -9.60 -17.76
C GLY A 51 -7.64 -10.11 -19.09
N GLY A 52 -6.33 -10.35 -19.16
CA GLY A 52 -5.65 -10.90 -20.35
C GLY A 52 -5.70 -12.43 -20.46
N GLY A 53 -6.29 -13.15 -19.51
CA GLY A 53 -6.31 -14.61 -19.51
C GLY A 53 -4.94 -15.27 -19.26
N LEU A 54 -3.96 -14.52 -18.74
CA LEU A 54 -2.58 -14.97 -18.49
C LEU A 54 -2.37 -15.50 -17.07
N GLN A 55 -3.38 -16.21 -16.53
CA GLN A 55 -3.50 -16.54 -15.11
C GLN A 55 -2.31 -17.32 -14.58
N ASP A 56 -1.86 -18.33 -15.29
CA ASP A 56 -0.74 -19.17 -14.87
C ASP A 56 0.60 -18.56 -15.25
N ALA A 57 0.68 -17.98 -16.45
CA ALA A 57 1.91 -17.36 -16.95
C ALA A 57 2.39 -16.17 -16.07
N LEU A 58 1.48 -15.39 -15.52
CA LEU A 58 1.80 -14.25 -14.66
C LEU A 58 1.62 -14.51 -13.15
N ALA A 59 1.35 -15.75 -12.75
CA ALA A 59 1.10 -16.07 -11.34
C ALA A 59 2.28 -15.68 -10.42
N ALA A 60 3.48 -16.11 -10.78
CA ALA A 60 4.69 -15.82 -10.01
C ALA A 60 5.03 -14.31 -10.02
N LEU A 61 4.90 -13.65 -11.17
CA LEU A 61 5.13 -12.20 -11.30
C LEU A 61 4.14 -11.41 -10.44
N HIS A 62 2.85 -11.74 -10.51
CA HIS A 62 1.83 -11.06 -9.71
C HIS A 62 2.05 -11.26 -8.20
N SER A 63 2.36 -12.48 -7.77
CA SER A 63 2.67 -12.76 -6.37
C SER A 63 3.89 -11.99 -5.89
N GLY A 64 4.99 -12.02 -6.65
CA GLY A 64 6.22 -11.29 -6.32
C GLY A 64 6.02 -9.78 -6.31
N ALA A 65 5.36 -9.23 -7.34
CA ALA A 65 5.04 -7.80 -7.41
C ALA A 65 4.18 -7.36 -6.22
N SER A 66 3.12 -8.12 -5.89
CA SER A 66 2.24 -7.77 -4.77
C SER A 66 2.98 -7.76 -3.42
N GLN A 67 3.90 -8.69 -3.20
CA GLN A 67 4.65 -8.76 -1.95
C GLN A 67 5.74 -7.69 -1.88
N LEU A 68 6.59 -7.57 -2.91
CA LEU A 68 7.70 -6.63 -2.91
C LEU A 68 7.22 -5.18 -2.96
N LEU A 69 6.31 -4.86 -3.88
CA LEU A 69 5.81 -3.49 -4.02
C LEU A 69 4.85 -3.12 -2.88
N GLY A 70 4.09 -4.08 -2.34
CA GLY A 70 3.32 -3.87 -1.12
C GLY A 70 4.20 -3.47 0.06
N LEU A 71 5.30 -4.21 0.28
CA LEU A 71 6.31 -3.89 1.31
C LEU A 71 6.94 -2.52 1.06
N ALA A 72 7.37 -2.23 -0.16
CA ALA A 72 7.98 -0.95 -0.52
C ALA A 72 7.02 0.23 -0.26
N GLY A 73 5.75 0.08 -0.65
CA GLY A 73 4.72 1.08 -0.39
C GLY A 73 4.49 1.31 1.10
N ALA A 74 4.37 0.24 1.90
CA ALA A 74 4.21 0.35 3.35
C ALA A 74 5.41 1.02 4.00
N LEU A 75 6.64 0.66 3.63
CA LEU A 75 7.88 1.29 4.13
C LEU A 75 7.97 2.77 3.76
N ALA A 76 7.53 3.15 2.56
CA ALA A 76 7.48 4.57 2.18
C ALA A 76 6.53 5.37 3.06
N VAL A 77 5.37 4.80 3.44
CA VAL A 77 4.45 5.43 4.41
C VAL A 77 5.09 5.53 5.79
N VAL A 78 5.71 4.46 6.30
CA VAL A 78 6.45 4.50 7.58
C VAL A 78 7.47 5.63 7.57
N SER A 79 8.31 5.68 6.52
CA SER A 79 9.37 6.67 6.38
C SER A 79 8.82 8.10 6.36
N HIS A 80 7.67 8.31 5.72
CA HIS A 80 7.01 9.62 5.69
C HIS A 80 6.66 10.15 7.08
N TYR A 81 6.32 9.24 8.02
CA TYR A 81 5.94 9.62 9.39
C TYR A 81 7.11 9.60 10.37
N LEU A 82 8.10 8.74 10.18
CA LEU A 82 9.23 8.61 11.10
C LEU A 82 10.29 9.69 10.93
N PHE A 83 10.57 10.10 9.68
CA PHE A 83 11.68 11.01 9.43
C PHE A 83 11.24 12.49 9.40
N PRO A 84 12.14 13.42 9.83
CA PRO A 84 11.85 14.85 9.79
C PRO A 84 11.67 15.33 8.35
N PRO A 85 10.87 16.40 8.11
CA PRO A 85 10.53 16.86 6.76
C PRO A 85 11.74 17.14 5.88
N LYS A 86 12.83 17.68 6.46
CA LYS A 86 14.06 18.07 5.75
C LYS A 86 14.73 16.89 5.03
N ASP A 87 14.83 15.74 5.71
CA ASP A 87 15.64 14.62 5.23
C ASP A 87 14.76 13.43 4.79
N ARG A 88 13.46 13.53 5.00
CA ARG A 88 12.45 12.48 4.85
C ARG A 88 12.54 11.73 3.54
N ASN A 89 12.58 12.48 2.42
CA ASN A 89 12.52 11.86 1.11
C ASN A 89 13.80 11.07 0.80
N ALA A 90 14.97 11.65 1.09
CA ALA A 90 16.24 10.98 0.84
C ALA A 90 16.40 9.74 1.72
N ILE A 91 16.22 9.88 3.03
CA ILE A 91 16.36 8.76 3.98
C ILE A 91 15.31 7.69 3.70
N GLY A 92 14.07 8.10 3.44
CA GLY A 92 12.98 7.16 3.16
C GLY A 92 13.22 6.36 1.88
N ILE A 93 13.69 6.98 0.81
CA ILE A 93 14.04 6.28 -0.44
C ILE A 93 15.19 5.30 -0.19
N ILE A 94 16.25 5.72 0.50
CA ILE A 94 17.37 4.84 0.83
C ILE A 94 16.90 3.66 1.67
N ALA A 95 16.06 3.88 2.70
CA ALA A 95 15.53 2.81 3.53
C ALA A 95 14.71 1.80 2.72
N VAL A 96 13.85 2.28 1.82
CA VAL A 96 13.06 1.41 0.93
C VAL A 96 13.96 0.60 0.01
N ILE A 97 14.96 1.21 -0.63
CA ILE A 97 15.89 0.53 -1.52
C ILE A 97 16.68 -0.55 -0.77
N LEU A 98 17.21 -0.24 0.42
CA LEU A 98 17.97 -1.18 1.22
C LEU A 98 17.09 -2.36 1.67
N CYS A 99 15.86 -2.11 2.11
CA CYS A 99 14.93 -3.17 2.49
C CYS A 99 14.58 -4.08 1.31
N LEU A 100 14.32 -3.51 0.13
CA LEU A 100 14.03 -4.28 -1.07
C LEU A 100 15.24 -5.09 -1.54
N ALA A 101 16.44 -4.49 -1.56
CA ALA A 101 17.66 -5.19 -1.91
C ALA A 101 17.92 -6.37 -0.96
N THR A 102 17.75 -6.16 0.34
CA THR A 102 17.87 -7.23 1.34
C THR A 102 16.84 -8.33 1.12
N ALA A 103 15.56 -7.97 0.88
CA ALA A 103 14.51 -8.94 0.63
C ALA A 103 14.76 -9.78 -0.63
N ILE A 104 15.27 -9.15 -1.71
CA ILE A 104 15.63 -9.84 -2.95
C ILE A 104 16.85 -10.75 -2.73
N PHE A 105 17.90 -10.23 -2.07
CA PHE A 105 19.15 -10.96 -1.85
C PHE A 105 18.96 -12.24 -1.05
N PHE A 106 18.14 -12.19 0.00
CA PHE A 106 17.89 -13.35 0.86
C PHE A 106 16.79 -14.28 0.34
N PHE A 107 16.26 -14.05 -0.84
CA PHE A 107 15.11 -14.82 -1.36
C PHE A 107 14.01 -14.98 -0.30
N ALA A 108 13.77 -13.92 0.47
CA ALA A 108 12.93 -13.95 1.66
C ALA A 108 11.43 -14.00 1.34
N HIS A 109 11.06 -14.72 0.28
CA HIS A 109 9.67 -14.84 -0.14
C HIS A 109 8.71 -15.24 1.01
N PRO A 110 9.05 -16.22 1.87
CA PRO A 110 8.19 -16.55 3.02
C PRO A 110 8.06 -15.42 4.05
N PHE A 111 9.06 -14.53 4.15
CA PHE A 111 9.10 -13.45 5.12
C PHE A 111 8.53 -12.12 4.60
N LEU A 112 8.30 -11.97 3.30
CA LEU A 112 7.80 -10.70 2.74
C LEU A 112 6.40 -10.35 3.27
N GLY A 113 5.53 -11.34 3.44
CA GLY A 113 4.21 -11.14 4.04
C GLY A 113 4.28 -10.62 5.49
N PRO A 114 4.98 -11.32 6.40
CA PRO A 114 5.24 -10.82 7.76
C PRO A 114 5.90 -9.43 7.79
N LEU A 115 6.89 -9.16 6.94
CA LEU A 115 7.54 -7.84 6.86
C LEU A 115 6.56 -6.75 6.41
N PHE A 116 5.68 -7.04 5.46
CA PHE A 116 4.63 -6.11 5.04
C PHE A 116 3.68 -5.79 6.21
N LEU A 117 3.25 -6.79 6.98
CA LEU A 117 2.41 -6.57 8.16
C LEU A 117 3.12 -5.72 9.22
N LEU A 118 4.40 -6.00 9.48
CA LEU A 118 5.22 -5.21 10.40
C LEU A 118 5.38 -3.76 9.91
N ALA A 119 5.55 -3.54 8.61
CA ALA A 119 5.62 -2.21 8.03
C ALA A 119 4.29 -1.46 8.18
N LEU A 120 3.14 -2.12 7.97
CA LEU A 120 1.83 -1.51 8.22
C LEU A 120 1.61 -1.17 9.70
N MET A 121 2.04 -2.04 10.62
CA MET A 121 2.01 -1.74 12.06
C MET A 121 2.92 -0.54 12.39
N GLY A 122 4.11 -0.50 11.81
CA GLY A 122 5.02 0.63 11.94
C GLY A 122 4.39 1.94 11.45
N ALA A 123 3.72 1.92 10.30
CA ALA A 123 3.00 3.08 9.76
C ALA A 123 1.85 3.53 10.68
N PHE A 124 1.09 2.58 11.22
CA PHE A 124 0.02 2.83 12.19
C PHE A 124 0.55 3.57 13.42
N PHE A 125 1.56 3.02 14.08
CA PHE A 125 2.14 3.64 15.28
C PHE A 125 2.83 4.96 14.99
N ALA A 126 3.63 5.05 13.91
CA ALA A 126 4.31 6.27 13.53
C ALA A 126 3.32 7.42 13.24
N ALA A 127 2.19 7.12 12.62
CA ALA A 127 1.15 8.11 12.37
C ALA A 127 0.44 8.57 13.66
N ILE A 128 0.33 7.70 14.67
CA ILE A 128 -0.29 8.07 15.97
C ILE A 128 0.65 8.93 16.82
N VAL A 129 1.93 8.54 16.92
CA VAL A 129 2.87 9.18 17.86
C VAL A 129 3.47 10.47 17.30
N ARG A 130 3.33 10.76 16.02
CA ARG A 130 3.90 11.96 15.42
C ARG A 130 3.29 13.22 16.02
N PRO A 131 4.10 14.12 16.64
CA PRO A 131 3.62 15.38 17.17
C PRO A 131 3.19 16.34 16.05
N GLY A 132 2.26 17.22 16.34
CA GLY A 132 1.86 18.31 15.43
C GLY A 132 0.86 17.96 14.33
N LEU A 133 0.35 16.72 14.27
CA LEU A 133 -0.70 16.37 13.32
C LEU A 133 -2.04 16.98 13.73
N SER A 134 -2.62 17.77 12.82
CA SER A 134 -3.99 18.28 12.97
C SER A 134 -5.04 17.20 12.64
N GLN A 135 -6.28 17.41 13.11
CA GLN A 135 -7.39 16.51 12.76
C GLN A 135 -7.66 16.52 11.23
N PRO A 136 -8.06 15.38 10.60
CA PRO A 136 -8.36 14.11 11.25
C PRO A 136 -7.13 13.20 11.38
N LYS A 137 -6.54 13.13 12.56
CA LYS A 137 -5.36 12.30 12.88
C LYS A 137 -5.58 10.81 12.59
N TRP A 138 -6.82 10.35 12.54
CA TRP A 138 -7.19 8.95 12.53
C TRP A 138 -7.26 8.32 11.14
N LEU A 139 -7.34 9.10 10.05
CA LEU A 139 -7.50 8.51 8.72
C LEU A 139 -6.35 7.58 8.32
N VAL A 140 -5.10 7.98 8.57
CA VAL A 140 -3.94 7.15 8.25
C VAL A 140 -3.83 5.92 9.16
N PRO A 141 -3.89 6.06 10.50
CA PRO A 141 -3.91 4.89 11.38
C PRO A 141 -5.07 3.95 11.06
N VAL A 142 -6.28 4.45 10.85
CA VAL A 142 -7.44 3.62 10.50
C VAL A 142 -7.21 2.91 9.16
N ALA A 143 -6.69 3.59 8.15
CA ALA A 143 -6.37 2.95 6.87
C ALA A 143 -5.37 1.80 7.04
N CYS A 144 -4.29 2.01 7.81
CA CYS A 144 -3.31 0.96 8.12
C CYS A 144 -3.93 -0.19 8.90
N ALA A 145 -4.76 0.09 9.91
CA ALA A 145 -5.46 -0.94 10.69
C ALA A 145 -6.43 -1.75 9.83
N VAL A 146 -7.16 -1.09 8.93
CA VAL A 146 -8.07 -1.75 7.98
C VAL A 146 -7.30 -2.64 7.01
N MET A 147 -6.15 -2.19 6.48
CA MET A 147 -5.30 -3.03 5.63
C MET A 147 -4.75 -4.24 6.38
N LEU A 148 -4.32 -4.08 7.63
CA LEU A 148 -3.88 -5.18 8.51
C LEU A 148 -5.00 -6.20 8.71
N ALA A 149 -6.16 -5.75 9.17
CA ALA A 149 -7.32 -6.62 9.40
C ALA A 149 -7.77 -7.33 8.12
N ASN A 150 -7.78 -6.61 7.01
CA ASN A 150 -8.13 -7.17 5.71
C ASN A 150 -7.18 -8.30 5.28
N THR A 151 -5.86 -8.09 5.47
CA THR A 151 -4.85 -9.09 5.12
C THR A 151 -4.92 -10.33 6.02
N LEU A 152 -5.20 -10.13 7.30
CA LEU A 152 -5.25 -11.23 8.29
C LEU A 152 -6.56 -12.02 8.24
N PHE A 153 -7.69 -11.34 8.01
CA PHE A 153 -9.01 -11.96 8.19
C PHE A 153 -9.74 -12.20 6.88
N ILE A 154 -9.75 -11.26 5.94
CA ILE A 154 -10.54 -11.39 4.70
C ILE A 154 -9.80 -12.23 3.67
N ARG A 155 -8.51 -11.98 3.45
CA ARG A 155 -7.72 -12.72 2.46
C ARG A 155 -7.67 -14.22 2.74
N GLN A 156 -7.71 -14.63 4.01
CA GLN A 156 -7.57 -16.00 4.46
C GLN A 156 -8.88 -16.59 5.01
N ALA A 157 -10.02 -15.92 4.78
CA ALA A 157 -11.31 -16.31 5.32
C ALA A 157 -11.80 -17.64 4.73
N PRO A 158 -11.77 -18.76 5.46
CA PRO A 158 -12.20 -20.06 4.91
C PRO A 158 -13.72 -20.16 4.75
N TRP A 159 -14.46 -19.21 5.36
CA TRP A 159 -15.92 -19.16 5.29
C TRP A 159 -16.47 -18.30 4.13
N LEU A 160 -15.61 -17.58 3.42
CA LEU A 160 -15.99 -16.79 2.26
C LEU A 160 -15.75 -17.59 0.97
N ASP A 161 -16.67 -17.44 0.02
CA ASP A 161 -16.40 -17.87 -1.35
C ASP A 161 -15.15 -17.19 -1.89
N ALA A 162 -14.33 -17.89 -2.65
CA ALA A 162 -13.05 -17.42 -3.12
C ALA A 162 -13.15 -16.13 -3.95
N ALA A 163 -14.20 -15.97 -4.77
CA ALA A 163 -14.42 -14.76 -5.55
C ALA A 163 -14.84 -13.60 -4.66
N VAL A 164 -15.72 -13.85 -3.68
CA VAL A 164 -16.14 -12.85 -2.70
C VAL A 164 -14.95 -12.39 -1.86
N ALA A 165 -14.15 -13.30 -1.35
CA ALA A 165 -12.93 -12.99 -0.58
C ALA A 165 -11.96 -12.15 -1.41
N TRP A 166 -11.75 -12.50 -2.69
CA TRP A 166 -10.88 -11.77 -3.60
C TRP A 166 -11.34 -10.33 -3.78
N HIS A 167 -12.60 -10.14 -4.19
CA HIS A 167 -13.13 -8.80 -4.43
C HIS A 167 -13.18 -7.96 -3.16
N ALA A 168 -13.65 -8.52 -2.04
CA ALA A 168 -13.69 -7.83 -0.77
C ALA A 168 -12.29 -7.37 -0.34
N TYR A 169 -11.30 -8.27 -0.44
CA TYR A 169 -9.92 -7.95 -0.11
C TYR A 169 -9.39 -6.75 -0.91
N HIS A 170 -9.54 -6.75 -2.24
CA HIS A 170 -8.99 -5.69 -3.10
C HIS A 170 -9.78 -4.38 -3.00
N LEU A 171 -11.11 -4.43 -2.86
CA LEU A 171 -11.91 -3.22 -2.67
C LEU A 171 -11.61 -2.54 -1.32
N VAL A 172 -11.42 -3.32 -0.26
CA VAL A 172 -11.01 -2.77 1.04
C VAL A 172 -9.62 -2.13 0.95
N ILE A 173 -8.67 -2.72 0.21
CA ILE A 173 -7.37 -2.08 -0.06
C ILE A 173 -7.57 -0.76 -0.80
N ALA A 174 -8.37 -0.72 -1.85
CA ALA A 174 -8.61 0.51 -2.62
C ALA A 174 -9.17 1.63 -1.72
N LEU A 175 -10.15 1.32 -0.88
CA LEU A 175 -10.73 2.28 0.08
C LEU A 175 -9.71 2.74 1.12
N ALA A 176 -8.90 1.83 1.66
CA ALA A 176 -7.87 2.15 2.62
C ALA A 176 -6.77 3.06 2.01
N LEU A 177 -6.36 2.81 0.77
CA LEU A 177 -5.41 3.66 0.05
C LEU A 177 -5.97 5.06 -0.21
N ALA A 178 -7.25 5.17 -0.57
CA ALA A 178 -7.92 6.46 -0.70
C ALA A 178 -7.97 7.24 0.63
N ALA A 179 -8.31 6.55 1.72
CA ALA A 179 -8.34 7.12 3.06
C ALA A 179 -6.95 7.55 3.53
N LEU A 180 -5.92 6.73 3.26
CA LEU A 180 -4.52 7.05 3.56
C LEU A 180 -4.07 8.31 2.82
N ALA A 181 -4.31 8.40 1.51
CA ALA A 181 -3.95 9.57 0.71
C ALA A 181 -4.65 10.83 1.22
N LYS A 182 -5.96 10.75 1.49
CA LYS A 182 -6.72 11.86 2.07
C LYS A 182 -6.16 12.28 3.43
N GLY A 183 -5.84 11.31 4.29
CA GLY A 183 -5.25 11.57 5.61
C GLY A 183 -3.90 12.28 5.53
N VAL A 184 -3.03 11.86 4.61
CA VAL A 184 -1.73 12.52 4.38
C VAL A 184 -1.93 13.97 3.91
N MET A 185 -2.83 14.21 2.95
CA MET A 185 -3.09 15.55 2.41
C MET A 185 -3.67 16.50 3.46
N THR A 186 -4.63 16.05 4.26
CA THR A 186 -5.28 16.91 5.26
C THR A 186 -4.39 17.20 6.47
N ASN A 187 -3.51 16.29 6.85
CA ASN A 187 -2.66 16.45 8.03
C ASN A 187 -1.59 17.54 7.87
N GLU A 188 -1.14 17.82 6.66
CA GLU A 188 -0.03 18.74 6.45
C GLU A 188 -0.46 20.13 5.92
N GLN A 189 -1.66 20.31 5.39
CA GLN A 189 -2.15 21.62 4.95
C GLN A 189 -2.28 22.61 6.11
N ARG A 190 -2.54 22.14 7.33
CA ARG A 190 -2.70 23.01 8.51
C ARG A 190 -1.38 23.39 9.20
N VAL A 191 -0.32 22.60 9.02
CA VAL A 191 1.01 22.96 9.55
C VAL A 191 1.61 24.14 8.76
N ALA A 192 1.21 24.32 7.49
CA ALA A 192 1.64 25.44 6.67
C ALA A 192 0.86 26.75 6.93
N SER A 193 -0.27 26.67 7.65
CA SER A 193 -1.16 27.81 7.97
C SER A 193 -1.10 28.26 9.42
N SER A 194 -0.33 27.60 10.28
CA SER A 194 -0.05 27.96 11.69
C SER A 194 1.35 28.56 11.83
#